data_ccf9e256a66f24fceac7c2d5d3951221
#
_entry.id   ccf9e256a66f24fceac7c2d5d3951221
#
_cell.length_a   1.000
_cell.length_b   1.000
_cell.length_c   1.000
_cell.angle_alpha   90.00
_cell.angle_beta   90.00
_cell.angle_gamma   90.00
#
_symmetry.space_group_name_H-M   'P 1'
#
loop_
_entity.id
_entity.type
_entity.pdbx_description
1 polymer ?
#
loop_
_entity_poly.entity_id
_entity_poly.type
_entity_poly.pdbx_seq_one_letter_code
_entity_poly.pdbx_strand_id
1 'polypeptide(L)'
;MKDGNYPVFSWTGDEIAKPDWNNSRMLETRQTVPNTHTATIATRLNLTDKWHILLGTSYSRWRMSQHLSWMNNPDRNYKKGRFIPYAGITYDLTPQQNLYASYTSIFKYSGDYYDINDKLLPPVMGNSYEIGWKGAWNNNKLNTTLALFQTEKHNQPIDTWLGKDLATGNIRPWVRGDRAIYTPVRMESRGIDAEIAGNITDDWQIFAGYTFNKRRYTSTAAERTAERNGRGVDFSQHTPRHIFRLNTMYRLPGVARKWTVGGGVNVQSKSSPIMVDGEKQYLGGYAVWHATVQYEPSKHAKLSLKVDNLTDKRYYESYAHRATYQGHFYGQPRNVTLNFKWKM
;
A
#
# COMPACT_ATOMS: atom_id res chain seq x y z
N MET A 1 -1.59 -25.41 24.44
CA MET A 1 -0.13 -25.27 24.29
C MET A 1 0.42 -25.09 25.67
N LYS A 2 1.37 -25.92 26.10
CA LYS A 2 2.04 -25.75 27.38
C LYS A 2 2.95 -24.53 27.24
N ASP A 3 2.87 -23.61 28.18
CA ASP A 3 3.76 -22.45 28.27
C ASP A 3 5.17 -22.94 28.56
N GLY A 4 5.95 -23.17 27.52
CA GLY A 4 7.34 -23.56 27.62
C GLY A 4 8.23 -22.39 27.23
N ASN A 5 9.11 -21.98 28.13
CA ASN A 5 10.23 -21.12 27.78
C ASN A 5 11.18 -21.94 26.88
N TYR A 6 11.20 -21.63 25.59
CA TYR A 6 12.14 -22.26 24.66
C TYR A 6 13.41 -21.40 24.57
N PRO A 7 14.61 -22.01 24.68
CA PRO A 7 15.85 -21.28 24.59
C PRO A 7 16.15 -20.85 23.16
N VAL A 8 15.74 -19.64 22.82
CA VAL A 8 15.83 -19.08 21.44
C VAL A 8 17.25 -19.07 20.89
N PHE A 9 18.27 -18.98 21.78
CA PHE A 9 19.68 -18.90 21.38
C PHE A 9 20.36 -20.25 21.19
N SER A 10 19.76 -21.34 21.69
CA SER A 10 20.25 -22.71 21.53
C SER A 10 19.26 -23.63 20.80
N TRP A 11 18.35 -23.03 20.05
CA TRP A 11 17.32 -23.75 19.28
C TRP A 11 17.96 -24.57 18.15
N THR A 12 17.78 -25.88 18.20
CA THR A 12 18.27 -26.81 17.16
C THR A 12 17.22 -27.20 16.11
N GLY A 13 15.96 -26.83 16.36
CA GLY A 13 14.82 -27.10 15.45
C GLY A 13 13.98 -28.31 15.87
N ASP A 14 14.44 -29.13 16.79
CA ASP A 14 13.79 -30.39 17.19
C ASP A 14 13.15 -30.35 18.60
N GLU A 15 13.25 -29.21 19.30
CA GLU A 15 12.76 -29.04 20.67
C GLU A 15 11.23 -29.04 20.76
N ILE A 16 10.53 -28.83 19.65
CA ILE A 16 9.08 -28.94 19.57
C ILE A 16 8.75 -30.15 18.70
N ALA A 17 8.02 -31.12 19.27
CA ALA A 17 7.49 -32.23 18.48
C ALA A 17 6.70 -31.70 17.29
N LYS A 18 6.95 -32.21 16.10
CA LYS A 18 6.20 -31.86 14.89
C LYS A 18 4.71 -32.05 15.16
N PRO A 19 3.88 -31.06 14.84
CA PRO A 19 2.43 -31.19 14.99
C PRO A 19 1.95 -32.41 14.20
N ASP A 20 1.14 -33.26 14.84
CA ASP A 20 0.39 -34.27 14.11
C ASP A 20 -0.76 -33.60 13.36
N TRP A 21 -0.53 -33.33 12.09
CA TRP A 21 -1.50 -32.66 11.21
C TRP A 21 -2.77 -33.48 10.98
N ASN A 22 -2.71 -34.83 11.17
CA ASN A 22 -3.87 -35.71 11.03
C ASN A 22 -4.76 -35.64 12.28
N ASN A 23 -4.21 -35.28 13.42
CA ASN A 23 -4.90 -35.14 14.70
C ASN A 23 -5.12 -33.68 15.11
N SER A 24 -4.67 -32.73 14.31
CA SER A 24 -4.97 -31.32 14.53
C SER A 24 -6.50 -31.17 14.32
N ARG A 25 -7.21 -30.87 15.40
CA ARG A 25 -8.59 -30.44 15.34
C ARG A 25 -8.63 -29.10 14.61
N MET A 26 -8.55 -29.12 13.28
CA MET A 26 -9.03 -28.02 12.47
C MET A 26 -10.55 -27.99 12.60
N LEU A 27 -11.00 -27.54 13.77
CA LEU A 27 -12.42 -27.42 14.08
C LEU A 27 -13.07 -26.24 13.35
N GLU A 28 -12.26 -25.44 12.65
CA GLU A 28 -12.69 -24.14 12.14
C GLU A 28 -12.32 -24.00 10.67
N THR A 29 -13.29 -24.11 9.81
CA THR A 29 -13.11 -23.82 8.38
C THR A 29 -13.81 -22.51 8.03
N ARG A 30 -13.12 -21.67 7.26
CA ARG A 30 -13.68 -20.47 6.64
C ARG A 30 -13.59 -20.60 5.14
N GLN A 31 -14.73 -20.73 4.51
CA GLN A 31 -14.82 -20.66 3.06
C GLN A 31 -15.42 -19.32 2.67
N THR A 32 -14.71 -18.56 1.85
CA THR A 32 -15.16 -17.25 1.35
C THR A 32 -15.08 -17.25 -0.16
N VAL A 33 -16.21 -17.05 -0.82
CA VAL A 33 -16.29 -17.00 -2.28
C VAL A 33 -16.72 -15.59 -2.71
N PRO A 34 -15.77 -14.70 -3.05
CA PRO A 34 -16.09 -13.41 -3.62
C PRO A 34 -16.42 -13.55 -5.11
N ASN A 35 -17.40 -12.81 -5.57
CA ASN A 35 -17.75 -12.72 -6.97
C ASN A 35 -18.03 -11.25 -7.33
N THR A 36 -17.33 -10.73 -8.33
CA THR A 36 -17.47 -9.35 -8.77
C THR A 36 -17.74 -9.31 -10.27
N HIS A 37 -18.82 -8.63 -10.65
CA HIS A 37 -19.12 -8.29 -12.02
C HIS A 37 -19.03 -6.79 -12.20
N THR A 38 -18.28 -6.34 -13.20
CA THR A 38 -18.13 -4.92 -13.51
C THR A 38 -18.37 -4.71 -15.00
N ALA A 39 -19.22 -3.73 -15.30
CA ALA A 39 -19.42 -3.21 -16.64
C ALA A 39 -18.98 -1.75 -16.68
N THR A 40 -18.21 -1.37 -17.67
CA THR A 40 -17.66 -0.02 -17.81
C THR A 40 -18.04 0.57 -19.15
N ILE A 41 -18.45 1.83 -19.15
CA ILE A 41 -18.62 2.66 -20.33
C ILE A 41 -17.77 3.92 -20.18
N ALA A 42 -17.05 4.29 -21.23
CA ALA A 42 -16.24 5.50 -21.26
C ALA A 42 -16.31 6.15 -22.65
N THR A 43 -16.18 7.46 -22.66
CA THR A 43 -16.03 8.23 -23.89
C THR A 43 -14.93 9.26 -23.75
N ARG A 44 -14.18 9.46 -24.81
CA ARG A 44 -13.22 10.55 -24.96
C ARG A 44 -13.72 11.51 -26.01
N LEU A 45 -13.84 12.77 -25.65
CA LEU A 45 -14.26 13.86 -26.50
C LEU A 45 -13.08 14.79 -26.74
N ASN A 46 -12.75 15.04 -27.99
CA ASN A 46 -11.78 16.07 -28.37
C ASN A 46 -12.59 17.32 -28.75
N LEU A 47 -12.70 18.27 -27.82
CA LEU A 47 -13.47 19.50 -28.04
C LEU A 47 -12.78 20.45 -29.01
N THR A 48 -11.44 20.49 -28.93
CA THR A 48 -10.56 21.20 -29.85
C THR A 48 -9.26 20.40 -29.97
N ASP A 49 -8.31 20.89 -30.74
CA ASP A 49 -6.95 20.30 -30.84
C ASP A 49 -6.19 20.30 -29.49
N LYS A 50 -6.63 21.15 -28.54
CA LYS A 50 -5.97 21.30 -27.23
C LYS A 50 -6.76 20.78 -26.05
N TRP A 51 -8.09 20.70 -26.18
CA TRP A 51 -8.97 20.30 -25.08
C TRP A 51 -9.53 18.90 -25.29
N HIS A 52 -9.26 18.02 -24.34
CA HIS A 52 -9.73 16.65 -24.32
C HIS A 52 -10.47 16.36 -23.02
N ILE A 53 -11.62 15.74 -23.12
CA ILE A 53 -12.44 15.33 -21.97
C ILE A 53 -12.58 13.82 -21.99
N LEU A 54 -12.39 13.19 -20.85
CA LEU A 54 -12.69 11.79 -20.59
C LEU A 54 -13.85 11.72 -19.61
N LEU A 55 -14.93 11.03 -19.98
CA LEU A 55 -16.07 10.76 -19.11
C LEU A 55 -16.33 9.28 -19.09
N GLY A 56 -16.66 8.76 -17.92
CA GLY A 56 -17.02 7.37 -17.82
C GLY A 56 -17.65 6.99 -16.50
N THR A 57 -18.22 5.81 -16.48
CA THR A 57 -18.73 5.19 -15.27
C THR A 57 -18.59 3.68 -15.36
N SER A 58 -18.32 3.05 -14.23
CA SER A 58 -18.35 1.60 -14.07
C SER A 58 -19.50 1.24 -13.14
N TYR A 59 -20.32 0.28 -13.52
CA TYR A 59 -21.23 -0.37 -12.56
C TYR A 59 -20.57 -1.62 -12.04
N SER A 60 -20.27 -1.66 -10.75
CA SER A 60 -19.69 -2.84 -10.09
C SER A 60 -20.71 -3.48 -9.15
N ARG A 61 -20.98 -4.75 -9.37
CA ARG A 61 -21.84 -5.58 -8.52
C ARG A 61 -20.97 -6.63 -7.84
N TRP A 62 -20.94 -6.57 -6.52
CA TRP A 62 -20.19 -7.47 -5.69
C TRP A 62 -21.11 -8.39 -4.91
N ARG A 63 -20.75 -9.68 -4.85
CA ARG A 63 -21.38 -10.70 -4.02
C ARG A 63 -20.29 -11.43 -3.25
N MET A 64 -20.58 -11.81 -2.03
CA MET A 64 -19.76 -12.72 -1.26
C MET A 64 -20.64 -13.71 -0.55
N SER A 65 -20.28 -14.96 -0.64
CA SER A 65 -20.80 -16.04 0.19
C SER A 65 -19.70 -16.47 1.14
N GLN A 66 -20.03 -16.57 2.43
CA GLN A 66 -19.08 -16.98 3.45
C GLN A 66 -19.71 -18.02 4.36
N HIS A 67 -19.01 -19.14 4.49
CA HIS A 67 -19.34 -20.22 5.42
C HIS A 67 -18.29 -20.29 6.52
N LEU A 68 -18.73 -20.31 7.79
CA LEU A 68 -17.89 -20.33 8.99
C LEU A 68 -18.33 -21.50 9.86
N SER A 69 -17.53 -22.56 9.94
CA SER A 69 -17.90 -23.78 10.68
C SER A 69 -17.93 -23.63 12.20
N TRP A 70 -17.30 -22.59 12.76
CA TRP A 70 -17.15 -22.38 14.22
C TRP A 70 -18.14 -21.38 14.83
N MET A 71 -19.03 -20.80 14.02
CA MET A 71 -20.01 -19.83 14.50
C MET A 71 -21.42 -20.38 14.40
N ASN A 72 -22.26 -20.08 15.42
CA ASN A 72 -23.67 -20.42 15.40
C ASN A 72 -24.50 -19.69 14.33
N ASN A 73 -23.86 -18.86 13.53
CA ASN A 73 -24.46 -18.09 12.43
C ASN A 73 -23.74 -18.47 11.12
N PRO A 74 -24.13 -19.59 10.49
CA PRO A 74 -23.26 -20.32 9.57
C PRO A 74 -23.01 -19.62 8.25
N ASP A 75 -24.03 -19.06 7.63
CA ASP A 75 -23.92 -18.56 6.26
C ASP A 75 -24.17 -17.06 6.16
N ARG A 76 -23.26 -16.38 5.48
CA ARG A 76 -23.33 -14.95 5.23
C ARG A 76 -23.30 -14.69 3.75
N ASN A 77 -24.33 -14.02 3.27
CA ASN A 77 -24.46 -13.65 1.88
C ASN A 77 -24.57 -12.14 1.75
N TYR A 78 -23.63 -11.55 1.05
CA TYR A 78 -23.59 -10.11 0.82
C TYR A 78 -23.74 -9.81 -0.65
N LYS A 79 -24.50 -8.75 -0.94
CA LYS A 79 -24.70 -8.26 -2.30
C LYS A 79 -24.80 -6.75 -2.27
N LYS A 80 -23.90 -6.11 -2.95
CA LYS A 80 -23.93 -4.63 -3.18
C LYS A 80 -23.54 -4.32 -4.59
N GLY A 81 -24.14 -3.27 -5.14
CA GLY A 81 -23.79 -2.75 -6.45
C GLY A 81 -23.75 -1.22 -6.40
N ARG A 82 -22.89 -0.61 -7.22
CA ARG A 82 -22.74 0.84 -7.31
C ARG A 82 -22.18 1.29 -8.64
N PHE A 83 -22.64 2.47 -9.07
CA PHE A 83 -21.99 3.23 -10.11
C PHE A 83 -20.78 3.98 -9.55
N ILE A 84 -19.69 3.92 -10.31
CA ILE A 84 -18.39 4.51 -9.98
C ILE A 84 -18.04 5.47 -11.12
N PRO A 85 -18.54 6.72 -11.07
CA PRO A 85 -18.25 7.72 -12.10
C PRO A 85 -16.81 8.21 -12.00
N TYR A 86 -16.25 8.59 -13.14
CA TYR A 86 -14.99 9.29 -13.27
C TYR A 86 -15.03 10.28 -14.42
N ALA A 87 -14.26 11.34 -14.29
CA ALA A 87 -14.13 12.37 -15.29
C ALA A 87 -12.69 12.90 -15.31
N GLY A 88 -12.23 13.31 -16.47
CA GLY A 88 -10.93 13.96 -16.63
C GLY A 88 -11.00 15.01 -17.73
N ILE A 89 -10.21 16.05 -17.58
CA ILE A 89 -9.99 17.08 -18.57
C ILE A 89 -8.48 17.27 -18.75
N THR A 90 -8.05 17.37 -19.98
CA THR A 90 -6.66 17.64 -20.34
C THR A 90 -6.60 18.84 -21.27
N TYR A 91 -5.62 19.69 -21.03
CA TYR A 91 -5.29 20.83 -21.88
C TYR A 91 -3.85 20.72 -22.36
N ASP A 92 -3.64 20.62 -23.65
CA ASP A 92 -2.34 20.57 -24.28
C ASP A 92 -1.73 21.96 -24.39
N LEU A 93 -0.73 22.24 -23.53
CA LEU A 93 0.07 23.48 -23.56
C LEU A 93 0.94 23.52 -24.81
N THR A 94 1.59 22.39 -25.08
CA THR A 94 2.41 22.13 -26.27
C THR A 94 2.19 20.67 -26.70
N PRO A 95 2.69 20.23 -27.87
CA PRO A 95 2.63 18.82 -28.23
C PRO A 95 3.30 17.86 -27.23
N GLN A 96 4.17 18.37 -26.36
CA GLN A 96 4.91 17.59 -25.37
C GLN A 96 4.49 17.84 -23.93
N GLN A 97 3.60 18.81 -23.68
CA GLN A 97 3.24 19.18 -22.31
C GLN A 97 1.74 19.39 -22.18
N ASN A 98 1.19 18.86 -21.12
CA ASN A 98 -0.23 19.05 -20.82
C ASN A 98 -0.49 19.29 -19.33
N LEU A 99 -1.58 20.02 -19.07
CA LEU A 99 -2.23 20.13 -17.78
C LEU A 99 -3.41 19.18 -17.75
N TYR A 100 -3.71 18.61 -16.61
CA TYR A 100 -4.90 17.79 -16.44
C TYR A 100 -5.56 18.01 -15.09
N ALA A 101 -6.83 17.73 -15.03
CA ALA A 101 -7.58 17.56 -13.79
C ALA A 101 -8.43 16.30 -13.90
N SER A 102 -8.57 15.55 -12.82
CA SER A 102 -9.37 14.35 -12.78
C SER A 102 -10.18 14.20 -11.51
N TYR A 103 -11.31 13.53 -11.65
CA TYR A 103 -12.18 13.09 -10.59
C TYR A 103 -12.44 11.59 -10.73
N THR A 104 -12.35 10.85 -9.64
CA THR A 104 -12.67 9.42 -9.61
C THR A 104 -13.42 9.10 -8.33
N SER A 105 -14.57 8.45 -8.47
CA SER A 105 -15.27 7.86 -7.32
C SER A 105 -14.60 6.57 -6.87
N ILE A 106 -14.65 6.29 -5.58
CA ILE A 106 -14.08 5.10 -4.94
C ILE A 106 -15.19 4.24 -4.37
N PHE A 107 -15.15 2.97 -4.68
CA PHE A 107 -16.00 1.97 -4.08
C PHE A 107 -15.18 0.73 -3.73
N LYS A 108 -15.16 0.39 -2.46
CA LYS A 108 -14.53 -0.84 -1.97
C LYS A 108 -15.46 -1.51 -1.00
N TYR A 109 -15.76 -2.76 -1.22
CA TYR A 109 -16.50 -3.54 -0.26
C TYR A 109 -15.69 -3.70 1.05
N SER A 110 -16.36 -3.51 2.20
CA SER A 110 -15.72 -3.51 3.51
C SER A 110 -15.47 -4.90 4.08
N GLY A 111 -15.84 -5.96 3.36
CA GLY A 111 -15.68 -7.31 3.88
C GLY A 111 -16.61 -7.63 5.03
N ASP A 112 -16.10 -8.28 6.04
CA ASP A 112 -16.80 -8.91 7.14
C ASP A 112 -16.72 -8.05 8.41
N TYR A 113 -16.97 -6.74 8.27
CA TYR A 113 -16.88 -5.77 9.35
C TYR A 113 -18.26 -5.43 9.90
N TYR A 114 -18.44 -5.58 11.19
CA TYR A 114 -19.70 -5.37 11.90
C TYR A 114 -19.56 -4.29 12.95
N ASP A 115 -20.62 -3.52 13.15
CA ASP A 115 -20.72 -2.57 14.25
C ASP A 115 -21.10 -3.27 15.57
N ILE A 116 -21.24 -2.48 16.64
CA ILE A 116 -21.61 -2.98 17.98
C ILE A 116 -22.98 -3.62 18.03
N ASN A 117 -23.85 -3.34 17.05
CA ASN A 117 -25.21 -3.89 16.95
C ASN A 117 -25.26 -5.10 15.99
N ASP A 118 -24.13 -5.73 15.68
CA ASP A 118 -23.99 -6.81 14.71
C ASP A 118 -24.47 -6.46 13.29
N LYS A 119 -24.53 -5.17 12.97
CA LYS A 119 -24.88 -4.72 11.63
C LYS A 119 -23.65 -4.61 10.77
N LEU A 120 -23.72 -5.16 9.56
CA LEU A 120 -22.65 -5.06 8.57
C LEU A 120 -22.39 -3.59 8.22
N LEU A 121 -21.12 -3.17 8.27
CA LEU A 121 -20.74 -1.83 7.87
C LEU A 121 -21.01 -1.59 6.38
N PRO A 122 -21.39 -0.36 6.02
CA PRO A 122 -21.51 0.03 4.63
C PRO A 122 -20.16 -0.06 3.92
N PRO A 123 -20.16 -0.22 2.59
CA PRO A 123 -18.92 -0.22 1.80
C PRO A 123 -18.11 1.05 2.00
N VAL A 124 -16.80 0.94 1.92
CA VAL A 124 -15.92 2.11 1.84
C VAL A 124 -16.20 2.83 0.53
N MET A 125 -16.51 4.09 0.64
CA MET A 125 -16.79 4.98 -0.48
C MET A 125 -15.90 6.21 -0.40
N GLY A 126 -15.70 6.89 -1.51
CA GLY A 126 -14.95 8.14 -1.48
C GLY A 126 -14.81 8.75 -2.85
N ASN A 127 -14.04 9.81 -2.89
CA ASN A 127 -13.70 10.54 -4.09
C ASN A 127 -12.20 10.85 -4.09
N SER A 128 -11.61 10.84 -5.28
CA SER A 128 -10.25 11.29 -5.51
C SER A 128 -10.26 12.41 -6.55
N TYR A 129 -9.54 13.46 -6.24
CA TYR A 129 -9.33 14.61 -7.11
C TYR A 129 -7.85 14.76 -7.33
N GLU A 130 -7.47 15.04 -8.56
CA GLU A 130 -6.08 15.27 -8.93
C GLU A 130 -5.99 16.37 -9.97
N ILE A 131 -5.01 17.25 -9.80
CA ILE A 131 -4.62 18.23 -10.81
C ILE A 131 -3.12 18.12 -11.01
N GLY A 132 -2.68 18.13 -12.25
CA GLY A 132 -1.26 17.93 -12.51
C GLY A 132 -0.82 18.44 -13.87
N TRP A 133 0.48 18.31 -14.04
CA TRP A 133 1.20 18.62 -15.26
C TRP A 133 2.03 17.41 -15.68
N LYS A 134 2.08 17.14 -16.98
CA LYS A 134 2.91 16.11 -17.60
C LYS A 134 3.75 16.72 -18.70
N GLY A 135 5.01 16.33 -18.78
CA GLY A 135 5.93 16.72 -19.82
C GLY A 135 6.65 15.51 -20.42
N ALA A 136 6.86 15.54 -21.71
CA ALA A 136 7.66 14.58 -22.45
C ALA A 136 8.85 15.30 -23.08
N TRP A 137 10.05 14.77 -22.88
CA TRP A 137 11.31 15.40 -23.25
C TRP A 137 12.16 14.41 -24.04
N ASN A 138 13.21 14.91 -24.68
CA ASN A 138 14.17 14.08 -25.41
C ASN A 138 13.45 13.12 -26.40
N ASN A 139 12.62 13.68 -27.29
CA ASN A 139 11.83 12.91 -28.26
C ASN A 139 10.96 11.84 -27.58
N ASN A 140 10.27 12.20 -26.50
CA ASN A 140 9.41 11.33 -25.69
C ASN A 140 10.14 10.19 -24.94
N LYS A 141 11.48 10.24 -24.85
CA LYS A 141 12.27 9.24 -24.12
C LYS A 141 12.33 9.52 -22.61
N LEU A 142 12.02 10.75 -22.16
CA LEU A 142 12.02 11.16 -20.76
C LEU A 142 10.66 11.79 -20.43
N ASN A 143 10.00 11.28 -19.42
CA ASN A 143 8.70 11.75 -18.96
C ASN A 143 8.81 12.37 -17.58
N THR A 144 8.06 13.44 -17.34
CA THR A 144 7.93 14.09 -16.03
C THR A 144 6.46 14.23 -15.68
N THR A 145 6.14 14.07 -14.41
CA THR A 145 4.80 14.30 -13.88
C THR A 145 4.91 15.06 -12.56
N LEU A 146 4.04 16.03 -12.38
CA LEU A 146 3.79 16.70 -11.11
C LEU A 146 2.30 16.73 -10.85
N ALA A 147 1.85 16.19 -9.74
CA ALA A 147 0.45 16.10 -9.38
C ALA A 147 0.20 16.57 -7.94
N LEU A 148 -0.90 17.26 -7.74
CA LEU A 148 -1.50 17.54 -6.45
C LEU A 148 -2.76 16.69 -6.33
N PHE A 149 -2.91 15.96 -5.25
CA PHE A 149 -4.05 15.08 -5.06
C PHE A 149 -4.74 15.27 -3.72
N GLN A 150 -6.03 15.00 -3.72
CA GLN A 150 -6.85 14.85 -2.53
C GLN A 150 -7.75 13.63 -2.68
N THR A 151 -7.71 12.74 -1.70
CA THR A 151 -8.58 11.57 -1.64
C THR A 151 -9.34 11.58 -0.32
N GLU A 152 -10.65 11.43 -0.39
CA GLU A 152 -11.52 11.28 0.77
C GLU A 152 -12.13 9.88 0.76
N LYS A 153 -12.15 9.22 1.91
CA LYS A 153 -12.82 7.93 2.11
C LYS A 153 -13.77 8.02 3.28
N HIS A 154 -14.95 7.47 3.07
CA HIS A 154 -15.99 7.32 4.08
C HIS A 154 -16.18 5.84 4.39
N ASN A 155 -16.65 5.55 5.60
CA ASN A 155 -16.92 4.19 6.07
C ASN A 155 -15.66 3.30 6.10
N GLN A 156 -14.48 3.89 6.29
CA GLN A 156 -13.27 3.11 6.54
C GLN A 156 -13.41 2.39 7.89
N PRO A 157 -13.39 1.05 7.92
CA PRO A 157 -13.54 0.33 9.19
C PRO A 157 -12.29 0.49 10.05
N ILE A 158 -12.49 0.85 11.31
CA ILE A 158 -11.46 0.81 12.35
C ILE A 158 -11.85 -0.24 13.36
N ASP A 159 -10.92 -1.15 13.67
CA ASP A 159 -11.07 -2.15 14.72
C ASP A 159 -11.08 -1.46 16.09
N THR A 160 -12.13 -1.66 16.86
CA THR A 160 -12.27 -1.13 18.21
C THR A 160 -11.85 -2.12 19.28
N TRP A 161 -11.27 -3.22 18.92
CA TRP A 161 -10.71 -4.34 19.69
C TRP A 161 -11.31 -4.63 21.09
N LEU A 162 -11.70 -3.62 21.85
CA LEU A 162 -12.27 -3.77 23.18
C LEU A 162 -13.80 -3.87 23.18
N GLY A 163 -14.41 -4.07 22.00
CA GLY A 163 -15.87 -4.04 21.91
C GLY A 163 -16.47 -2.67 22.20
N LYS A 164 -15.69 -1.61 22.15
CA LYS A 164 -16.17 -0.24 22.41
C LYS A 164 -16.57 0.44 21.11
N ASP A 165 -17.80 0.87 21.03
CA ASP A 165 -18.23 1.78 19.98
C ASP A 165 -17.61 3.16 20.20
N LEU A 166 -16.81 3.62 19.26
CA LEU A 166 -16.12 4.90 19.35
C LEU A 166 -17.05 6.10 19.18
N ALA A 167 -18.19 5.92 18.53
CA ALA A 167 -19.17 6.99 18.35
C ALA A 167 -20.01 7.22 19.60
N THR A 168 -20.44 6.15 20.25
CA THR A 168 -21.34 6.22 21.42
C THR A 168 -20.61 6.01 22.75
N GLY A 169 -19.41 5.44 22.73
CA GLY A 169 -18.66 5.07 23.93
C GLY A 169 -19.14 3.78 24.58
N ASN A 170 -20.19 3.15 24.08
CA ASN A 170 -20.73 1.91 24.62
C ASN A 170 -19.72 0.77 24.51
N ILE A 171 -19.65 -0.07 25.52
CA ILE A 171 -18.76 -1.23 25.57
C ILE A 171 -19.63 -2.48 25.54
N ARG A 172 -19.36 -3.34 24.56
CA ARG A 172 -19.87 -4.72 24.56
C ARG A 172 -18.78 -5.61 25.12
N PRO A 173 -19.02 -6.33 26.22
CA PRO A 173 -18.04 -7.28 26.75
C PRO A 173 -17.71 -8.33 25.68
N TRP A 174 -16.42 -8.61 25.48
CA TRP A 174 -15.98 -9.64 24.57
C TRP A 174 -16.30 -11.02 25.15
N VAL A 175 -17.04 -11.81 24.39
CA VAL A 175 -17.30 -13.23 24.68
C VAL A 175 -16.51 -14.07 23.69
N ARG A 176 -15.94 -15.20 24.13
CA ARG A 176 -15.18 -16.08 23.25
C ARG A 176 -16.04 -16.50 22.05
N GLY A 177 -15.55 -16.23 20.85
CA GLY A 177 -16.30 -16.44 19.61
C GLY A 177 -17.02 -15.21 19.06
N ASP A 178 -16.95 -14.07 19.77
CA ASP A 178 -17.46 -12.80 19.27
C ASP A 178 -16.63 -12.26 18.11
N ARG A 179 -17.32 -11.51 17.26
CA ARG A 179 -16.68 -10.78 16.15
C ARG A 179 -15.99 -9.54 16.68
N ALA A 180 -14.91 -9.16 15.99
CA ALA A 180 -14.35 -7.84 16.18
C ALA A 180 -15.39 -6.78 15.80
N ILE A 181 -15.51 -5.74 16.63
CA ILE A 181 -16.40 -4.62 16.41
C ILE A 181 -15.63 -3.52 15.70
N TYR A 182 -16.22 -2.99 14.65
CA TYR A 182 -15.63 -1.95 13.82
C TYR A 182 -16.49 -0.69 13.84
N THR A 183 -15.84 0.46 13.82
CA THR A 183 -16.48 1.76 13.62
C THR A 183 -16.15 2.32 12.26
N PRO A 184 -17.13 2.80 11.49
CA PRO A 184 -16.88 3.47 10.22
C PRO A 184 -16.36 4.89 10.46
N VAL A 185 -15.22 5.24 9.87
CA VAL A 185 -14.63 6.58 10.00
C VAL A 185 -14.40 7.23 8.64
N ARG A 186 -14.16 8.53 8.64
CA ARG A 186 -13.75 9.31 7.48
C ARG A 186 -12.26 9.52 7.51
N MET A 187 -11.63 9.33 6.36
CA MET A 187 -10.20 9.55 6.17
C MET A 187 -9.98 10.46 4.97
N GLU A 188 -9.08 11.41 5.13
CA GLU A 188 -8.61 12.29 4.08
C GLU A 188 -7.10 12.10 3.88
N SER A 189 -6.68 12.09 2.63
CA SER A 189 -5.28 12.06 2.20
C SER A 189 -5.06 13.17 1.19
N ARG A 190 -4.08 14.04 1.44
CA ARG A 190 -3.66 15.12 0.53
C ARG A 190 -2.17 15.05 0.31
N GLY A 191 -1.75 15.35 -0.89
CA GLY A 191 -0.33 15.26 -1.16
C GLY A 191 0.11 15.82 -2.49
N ILE A 192 1.38 15.57 -2.75
CA ILE A 192 2.10 15.92 -3.98
C ILE A 192 2.80 14.66 -4.43
N ASP A 193 2.68 14.34 -5.70
CA ASP A 193 3.49 13.33 -6.39
C ASP A 193 4.28 14.00 -7.50
N ALA A 194 5.59 13.76 -7.52
CA ALA A 194 6.49 14.21 -8.57
C ALA A 194 7.30 13.01 -9.07
N GLU A 195 7.37 12.84 -10.38
CA GLU A 195 8.08 11.72 -11.01
C GLU A 195 8.85 12.18 -12.24
N ILE A 196 10.03 11.61 -12.42
CA ILE A 196 10.79 11.65 -13.66
C ILE A 196 11.22 10.23 -14.02
N ALA A 197 10.93 9.79 -15.25
CA ALA A 197 11.21 8.43 -15.71
C ALA A 197 11.60 8.41 -17.19
N GLY A 198 12.68 7.73 -17.52
CA GLY A 198 13.11 7.54 -18.90
C GLY A 198 14.60 7.76 -19.12
N ASN A 199 14.94 8.15 -20.33
CA ASN A 199 16.31 8.31 -20.77
C ASN A 199 16.70 9.79 -20.84
N ILE A 200 17.66 10.22 -20.00
CA ILE A 200 18.28 11.56 -20.08
C ILE A 200 19.11 11.66 -21.37
N THR A 201 19.86 10.60 -21.66
CA THR A 201 20.54 10.37 -22.93
C THR A 201 20.29 8.93 -23.38
N ASP A 202 20.75 8.53 -24.57
CA ASP A 202 20.61 7.13 -25.04
C ASP A 202 21.33 6.13 -24.13
N ASP A 203 22.36 6.58 -23.42
CA ASP A 203 23.15 5.74 -22.51
C ASP A 203 22.85 5.98 -21.04
N TRP A 204 21.98 6.95 -20.67
CA TRP A 204 21.67 7.30 -19.29
C TRP A 204 20.17 7.26 -19.00
N GLN A 205 19.77 6.31 -18.16
CA GLN A 205 18.40 6.14 -17.68
C GLN A 205 18.26 6.63 -16.26
N ILE A 206 17.11 7.24 -15.96
CA ILE A 206 16.72 7.68 -14.62
C ILE A 206 15.27 7.29 -14.32
N PHE A 207 15.04 6.94 -13.09
CA PHE A 207 13.73 6.92 -12.45
C PHE A 207 13.88 7.61 -11.10
N ALA A 208 13.16 8.70 -10.89
CA ALA A 208 13.07 9.34 -9.58
C ALA A 208 11.63 9.70 -9.28
N GLY A 209 11.21 9.42 -8.06
CA GLY A 209 9.86 9.72 -7.58
C GLY A 209 9.91 10.31 -6.17
N TYR A 210 9.10 11.32 -5.94
CA TYR A 210 8.90 11.92 -4.64
C TYR A 210 7.42 12.02 -4.34
N THR A 211 7.02 11.52 -3.18
CA THR A 211 5.67 11.62 -2.66
C THR A 211 5.68 12.34 -1.33
N PHE A 212 4.90 13.41 -1.22
CA PHE A 212 4.46 13.96 0.04
C PHE A 212 3.00 13.58 0.27
N ASN A 213 2.67 12.94 1.40
CA ASN A 213 1.32 12.52 1.72
C ASN A 213 0.97 12.80 3.18
N LYS A 214 -0.01 13.66 3.40
CA LYS A 214 -0.57 13.94 4.71
C LYS A 214 -1.93 13.29 4.84
N ARG A 215 -2.04 12.33 5.74
CA ARG A 215 -3.31 11.68 6.09
C ARG A 215 -3.86 12.22 7.39
N ARG A 216 -5.16 12.24 7.49
CA ARG A 216 -5.88 12.54 8.73
C ARG A 216 -7.24 11.87 8.74
N TYR A 217 -7.72 11.54 9.91
CA TYR A 217 -9.13 11.28 10.12
C TYR A 217 -9.86 12.61 10.22
N THR A 218 -10.94 12.76 9.47
CA THR A 218 -11.83 13.95 9.52
C THR A 218 -13.07 13.59 10.30
N SER A 219 -12.92 13.29 11.58
CA SER A 219 -13.96 12.65 12.31
C SER A 219 -14.41 13.40 13.57
N THR A 220 -15.46 12.89 14.18
CA THR A 220 -16.08 13.41 15.41
C THR A 220 -15.09 13.43 16.59
N ALA A 221 -15.50 14.06 17.72
CA ALA A 221 -14.70 14.09 18.95
C ALA A 221 -14.36 12.67 19.46
N ALA A 222 -15.23 11.69 19.24
CA ALA A 222 -15.04 10.30 19.64
C ALA A 222 -13.90 9.62 18.88
N GLU A 223 -13.81 9.83 17.57
CA GLU A 223 -12.75 9.31 16.70
C GLU A 223 -11.40 9.94 17.06
N ARG A 224 -11.37 11.24 17.39
CA ARG A 224 -10.17 11.91 17.91
C ARG A 224 -9.71 11.34 19.27
N THR A 225 -10.63 10.89 20.08
CA THR A 225 -10.31 10.25 21.36
C THR A 225 -9.71 8.86 21.14
N ALA A 226 -10.19 8.11 20.15
CA ALA A 226 -9.61 6.84 19.74
C ALA A 226 -8.20 6.99 19.19
N GLU A 227 -7.95 8.00 18.38
CA GLU A 227 -6.63 8.36 17.88
C GLU A 227 -5.64 8.69 19.01
N ARG A 228 -6.09 9.45 20.04
CA ARG A 228 -5.27 9.76 21.22
C ARG A 228 -4.95 8.54 22.09
N ASN A 229 -5.88 7.60 22.19
CA ASN A 229 -5.72 6.44 23.06
C ASN A 229 -4.96 5.28 22.37
N GLY A 230 -4.50 5.47 21.14
CA GLY A 230 -3.69 4.49 20.40
C GLY A 230 -4.39 3.17 20.11
N ARG A 231 -5.71 3.11 20.30
CA ARG A 231 -6.51 1.89 20.20
C ARG A 231 -7.35 1.80 18.94
N GLY A 232 -7.46 2.88 18.19
CA GLY A 232 -8.00 2.88 16.82
C GLY A 232 -6.85 2.83 15.85
N VAL A 233 -6.19 1.68 15.70
CA VAL A 233 -4.98 1.64 14.90
C VAL A 233 -5.34 1.59 13.44
N ASP A 234 -5.15 2.70 12.82
CA ASP A 234 -5.00 2.78 11.38
C ASP A 234 -3.58 2.36 11.00
N PHE A 235 -3.47 1.30 10.22
CA PHE A 235 -2.22 0.96 9.55
C PHE A 235 -1.63 2.12 8.73
N SER A 236 -2.43 3.15 8.43
CA SER A 236 -1.98 4.38 7.77
C SER A 236 -1.02 5.21 8.63
N GLN A 237 -1.00 5.03 9.94
CA GLN A 237 -0.05 5.70 10.82
C GLN A 237 1.40 5.27 10.55
N HIS A 238 1.59 4.07 10.01
CA HIS A 238 2.91 3.58 9.60
C HIS A 238 3.41 4.17 8.27
N THR A 239 2.56 4.91 7.55
CA THR A 239 2.97 5.51 6.28
C THR A 239 3.80 6.77 6.53
N PRO A 240 5.03 6.85 6.05
CA PRO A 240 5.84 8.05 6.14
C PRO A 240 5.20 9.19 5.33
N ARG A 241 5.42 10.43 5.76
CA ARG A 241 4.90 11.61 5.04
C ARG A 241 5.67 11.90 3.77
N HIS A 242 6.96 11.64 3.79
CA HIS A 242 7.86 11.88 2.67
C HIS A 242 8.49 10.57 2.24
N ILE A 243 8.40 10.27 0.98
CA ILE A 243 9.06 9.13 0.33
C ILE A 243 9.78 9.66 -0.88
N PHE A 244 11.07 9.34 -1.00
CA PHE A 244 11.86 9.62 -2.20
C PHE A 244 12.53 8.33 -2.66
N ARG A 245 12.48 8.10 -3.95
CA ARG A 245 13.14 6.95 -4.61
C ARG A 245 13.89 7.46 -5.81
N LEU A 246 15.11 7.00 -5.94
CA LEU A 246 15.95 7.25 -7.11
C LEU A 246 16.56 5.93 -7.56
N ASN A 247 16.52 5.70 -8.86
CA ASN A 247 17.28 4.65 -9.54
C ASN A 247 17.84 5.23 -10.83
N THR A 248 19.11 4.95 -11.10
CA THR A 248 19.76 5.42 -12.32
C THR A 248 20.72 4.35 -12.85
N MET A 249 20.82 4.28 -14.16
CA MET A 249 21.70 3.37 -14.89
C MET A 249 22.42 4.13 -16.00
N TYR A 250 23.74 4.01 -16.05
CA TYR A 250 24.57 4.68 -17.06
C TYR A 250 25.46 3.66 -17.76
N ARG A 251 25.34 3.57 -19.08
CA ARG A 251 26.23 2.79 -19.93
C ARG A 251 27.50 3.58 -20.17
N LEU A 252 28.64 2.99 -19.84
CA LEU A 252 29.93 3.66 -19.97
C LEU A 252 30.29 3.88 -21.45
N PRO A 253 30.97 4.97 -21.79
CA PRO A 253 31.34 5.30 -23.17
C PRO A 253 32.56 4.51 -23.66
N GLY A 254 32.82 4.58 -24.95
CA GLY A 254 34.05 4.11 -25.58
C GLY A 254 34.29 2.61 -25.41
N VAL A 255 35.49 2.25 -25.04
CA VAL A 255 35.93 0.84 -24.83
C VAL A 255 35.19 0.16 -23.69
N ALA A 256 34.64 0.92 -22.76
CA ALA A 256 33.87 0.44 -21.60
C ALA A 256 32.39 0.26 -21.92
N ARG A 257 31.92 0.38 -23.17
CA ARG A 257 30.49 0.33 -23.53
C ARG A 257 29.76 -0.98 -23.20
N LYS A 258 30.52 -2.04 -22.96
CA LYS A 258 29.99 -3.31 -22.44
C LYS A 258 29.58 -3.25 -20.97
N TRP A 259 29.93 -2.19 -20.27
CA TRP A 259 29.63 -1.99 -18.85
C TRP A 259 28.51 -0.97 -18.67
N THR A 260 27.59 -1.30 -17.78
CA THR A 260 26.58 -0.37 -17.29
C THR A 260 26.68 -0.31 -15.77
N VAL A 261 26.82 0.88 -15.23
CA VAL A 261 26.84 1.11 -13.79
C VAL A 261 25.57 1.81 -13.37
N GLY A 262 25.10 1.51 -12.19
CA GLY A 262 23.89 2.13 -11.70
C GLY A 262 23.79 2.04 -10.19
N GLY A 263 22.79 2.70 -9.67
CA GLY A 263 22.49 2.70 -8.25
C GLY A 263 21.31 3.58 -7.96
N GLY A 264 21.01 3.67 -6.68
CA GLY A 264 19.91 4.50 -6.24
C GLY A 264 19.75 4.50 -4.74
N VAL A 265 18.70 5.14 -4.31
CA VAL A 265 18.35 5.29 -2.89
C VAL A 265 16.86 5.27 -2.70
N ASN A 266 16.42 4.60 -1.63
CA ASN A 266 15.08 4.70 -1.09
C ASN A 266 15.16 5.45 0.24
N VAL A 267 14.49 6.59 0.32
CA VAL A 267 14.46 7.45 1.51
C VAL A 267 13.03 7.59 1.97
N GLN A 268 12.81 7.47 3.26
CA GLN A 268 11.52 7.81 3.85
C GLN A 268 11.70 8.57 5.17
N SER A 269 10.76 9.48 5.43
CA SER A 269 10.69 10.16 6.72
C SER A 269 10.22 9.21 7.81
N LYS A 270 10.35 9.63 9.07
CA LYS A 270 9.69 8.92 10.18
C LYS A 270 8.18 8.85 9.95
N SER A 271 7.57 7.77 10.41
CA SER A 271 6.12 7.59 10.42
C SER A 271 5.44 8.52 11.45
N SER A 272 4.12 8.55 11.44
CA SER A 272 3.36 9.09 12.57
C SER A 272 3.55 8.19 13.80
N PRO A 273 3.44 8.77 15.02
CA PRO A 273 3.60 7.96 16.24
C PRO A 273 2.48 6.95 16.38
N ILE A 274 2.83 5.77 16.86
CA ILE A 274 1.90 4.79 17.41
C ILE A 274 2.01 4.78 18.92
N MET A 275 0.91 4.47 19.62
CA MET A 275 0.95 4.31 21.08
C MET A 275 1.18 2.85 21.42
N VAL A 276 2.26 2.57 22.13
CA VAL A 276 2.57 1.25 22.67
C VAL A 276 2.76 1.40 24.16
N ASP A 277 1.95 0.69 24.93
CA ASP A 277 1.98 0.73 26.41
C ASP A 277 1.94 2.15 27.01
N GLY A 278 1.20 3.05 26.38
CA GLY A 278 1.05 4.44 26.82
C GLY A 278 2.12 5.38 26.28
N GLU A 279 3.14 4.88 25.60
CA GLU A 279 4.23 5.67 25.03
C GLU A 279 4.12 5.84 23.51
N LYS A 280 4.57 7.01 23.01
CA LYS A 280 4.63 7.30 21.58
C LYS A 280 5.89 6.66 20.98
N GLN A 281 5.67 5.68 20.11
CA GLN A 281 6.74 5.09 19.30
C GLN A 281 6.65 5.54 17.84
N TYR A 282 7.79 5.70 17.19
CA TYR A 282 7.91 6.12 15.80
C TYR A 282 8.71 5.10 15.02
N LEU A 283 8.25 4.71 13.85
CA LEU A 283 9.13 4.15 12.84
C LEU A 283 10.09 5.25 12.40
N GLY A 284 11.38 5.06 12.69
CA GLY A 284 12.43 5.98 12.28
C GLY A 284 12.47 6.15 10.77
N GLY A 285 12.80 7.35 10.30
CA GLY A 285 13.14 7.55 8.91
C GLY A 285 14.46 6.85 8.56
N TYR A 286 14.60 6.47 7.30
CA TYR A 286 15.82 5.83 6.82
C TYR A 286 16.11 6.14 5.35
N ALA A 287 17.37 5.94 4.98
CA ALA A 287 17.85 5.92 3.61
C ALA A 287 18.58 4.61 3.37
N VAL A 288 18.19 3.88 2.32
CA VAL A 288 18.81 2.61 1.92
C VAL A 288 19.32 2.75 0.49
N TRP A 289 20.62 2.56 0.32
CA TRP A 289 21.31 2.68 -0.95
C TRP A 289 21.48 1.32 -1.60
N HIS A 290 21.47 1.30 -2.92
CA HIS A 290 21.80 0.13 -3.73
C HIS A 290 22.71 0.52 -4.88
N ALA A 291 23.51 -0.44 -5.33
CA ALA A 291 24.40 -0.29 -6.48
C ALA A 291 24.28 -1.51 -7.39
N THR A 292 24.49 -1.29 -8.68
CA THR A 292 24.44 -2.34 -9.70
C THR A 292 25.54 -2.13 -10.71
N VAL A 293 26.22 -3.20 -11.08
CA VAL A 293 27.15 -3.24 -12.20
C VAL A 293 26.71 -4.35 -13.14
N GLN A 294 26.61 -4.04 -14.43
CA GLN A 294 26.26 -5.00 -15.47
C GLN A 294 27.36 -5.07 -16.49
N TYR A 295 27.63 -6.26 -16.98
CA TYR A 295 28.60 -6.53 -18.05
C TYR A 295 27.96 -7.38 -19.14
N GLU A 296 28.00 -6.88 -20.37
CA GLU A 296 27.47 -7.54 -21.56
C GLU A 296 28.63 -7.91 -22.51
N PRO A 297 29.30 -9.04 -22.28
CA PRO A 297 30.42 -9.48 -23.15
C PRO A 297 30.00 -9.70 -24.60
N SER A 298 28.76 -10.16 -24.81
CA SER A 298 28.17 -10.42 -26.12
C SER A 298 26.67 -10.11 -26.14
N LYS A 299 26.03 -10.18 -27.33
CA LYS A 299 24.58 -10.03 -27.50
C LYS A 299 23.78 -11.13 -26.78
N HIS A 300 24.42 -12.23 -26.44
CA HIS A 300 23.81 -13.41 -25.86
C HIS A 300 24.01 -13.50 -24.35
N ALA A 301 25.03 -12.85 -23.79
CA ALA A 301 25.40 -12.99 -22.40
C ALA A 301 25.34 -11.66 -21.67
N LYS A 302 24.70 -11.66 -20.48
CA LYS A 302 24.66 -10.54 -19.55
C LYS A 302 24.93 -11.02 -18.13
N LEU A 303 25.90 -10.43 -17.47
CA LEU A 303 26.23 -10.63 -16.07
C LEU A 303 25.85 -9.37 -15.30
N SER A 304 25.18 -9.52 -14.15
CA SER A 304 24.77 -8.40 -13.30
C SER A 304 25.11 -8.69 -11.84
N LEU A 305 25.84 -7.80 -11.23
CA LEU A 305 26.09 -7.79 -9.78
C LEU A 305 25.28 -6.65 -9.17
N LYS A 306 24.42 -6.98 -8.22
CA LYS A 306 23.60 -6.02 -7.47
C LYS A 306 23.91 -6.13 -6.00
N VAL A 307 24.08 -5.00 -5.34
CA VAL A 307 24.21 -4.88 -3.89
C VAL A 307 23.05 -4.04 -3.36
N ASP A 308 22.15 -4.65 -2.64
CA ASP A 308 21.09 -3.97 -1.91
C ASP A 308 21.56 -3.64 -0.49
N ASN A 309 21.06 -2.55 0.07
CA ASN A 309 21.47 -2.01 1.36
C ASN A 309 23.00 -1.89 1.46
N LEU A 310 23.58 -1.13 0.54
CA LEU A 310 25.04 -0.99 0.35
C LEU A 310 25.78 -0.62 1.66
N THR A 311 25.17 0.19 2.50
CA THR A 311 25.74 0.67 3.77
C THR A 311 25.45 -0.24 4.95
N ASP A 312 24.78 -1.39 4.73
CA ASP A 312 24.31 -2.31 5.77
C ASP A 312 23.51 -1.61 6.90
N LYS A 313 22.65 -0.67 6.48
CA LYS A 313 21.81 0.08 7.39
C LYS A 313 20.83 -0.84 8.10
N ARG A 314 20.84 -0.87 9.44
CA ARG A 314 19.79 -1.49 10.24
C ARG A 314 18.63 -0.52 10.42
N TYR A 315 17.42 -0.96 10.08
CA TYR A 315 16.22 -0.16 10.19
C TYR A 315 15.00 -1.06 10.40
N TYR A 316 13.95 -0.49 10.96
CA TYR A 316 12.67 -1.18 11.05
C TYR A 316 11.84 -0.87 9.80
N GLU A 317 11.38 -1.91 9.12
CA GLU A 317 10.48 -1.79 7.98
C GLU A 317 9.04 -1.65 8.45
N SER A 318 8.67 -2.39 9.49
CA SER A 318 7.38 -2.24 10.15
C SER A 318 7.48 -2.52 11.65
N TYR A 319 6.63 -1.84 12.43
CA TYR A 319 6.35 -2.21 13.81
C TYR A 319 5.08 -3.03 13.88
N ALA A 320 5.08 -4.00 14.77
CA ALA A 320 3.87 -4.70 15.11
C ALA A 320 2.86 -3.75 15.75
N HIS A 321 1.63 -3.87 15.31
CA HIS A 321 0.50 -3.16 15.87
C HIS A 321 0.25 -3.50 17.35
N ARG A 322 0.69 -4.67 17.79
CA ARG A 322 0.55 -5.19 19.15
C ARG A 322 1.82 -5.87 19.55
N ALA A 323 2.45 -5.35 20.59
CA ALA A 323 3.65 -5.93 21.15
C ALA A 323 3.46 -7.41 21.58
N THR A 324 2.22 -7.86 21.78
CA THR A 324 1.89 -9.19 22.29
C THR A 324 1.81 -10.29 21.24
N TYR A 325 1.64 -9.97 19.94
CA TYR A 325 1.37 -11.01 18.92
C TYR A 325 2.19 -10.92 17.64
N GLN A 326 2.85 -9.80 17.39
CA GLN A 326 3.63 -9.61 16.15
C GLN A 326 4.92 -8.88 16.49
N GLY A 327 6.05 -9.45 16.13
CA GLY A 327 7.35 -8.82 16.30
C GLY A 327 7.55 -7.61 15.38
N HIS A 328 8.47 -6.74 15.76
CA HIS A 328 8.96 -5.69 14.86
C HIS A 328 9.77 -6.35 13.75
N PHE A 329 9.59 -5.89 12.51
CA PHE A 329 10.33 -6.43 11.37
C PHE A 329 11.46 -5.50 11.01
N TYR A 330 12.67 -6.04 11.00
CA TYR A 330 13.83 -5.36 10.44
C TYR A 330 13.76 -5.38 8.91
N GLY A 331 14.23 -4.32 8.29
CA GLY A 331 14.50 -4.31 6.86
C GLY A 331 15.64 -5.26 6.50
N GLN A 332 15.73 -5.63 5.24
CA GLN A 332 16.76 -6.55 4.76
C GLN A 332 18.17 -6.00 5.05
N PRO A 333 19.08 -6.82 5.57
CA PRO A 333 20.51 -6.47 5.67
C PRO A 333 21.11 -6.33 4.27
N ARG A 334 22.39 -5.95 4.20
CA ARG A 334 23.11 -5.94 2.93
C ARG A 334 23.03 -7.31 2.26
N ASN A 335 22.59 -7.29 1.00
CA ASN A 335 22.45 -8.48 0.18
C ASN A 335 23.18 -8.29 -1.15
N VAL A 336 23.91 -9.30 -1.57
CA VAL A 336 24.66 -9.32 -2.82
C VAL A 336 24.04 -10.38 -3.72
N THR A 337 23.62 -9.97 -4.92
CA THR A 337 23.00 -10.85 -5.90
C THR A 337 23.82 -10.84 -7.19
N LEU A 338 24.25 -12.02 -7.62
CA LEU A 338 24.87 -12.23 -8.94
C LEU A 338 23.84 -12.90 -9.85
N ASN A 339 23.61 -12.31 -11.03
CA ASN A 339 22.67 -12.82 -12.00
C ASN A 339 23.37 -12.99 -13.35
N PHE A 340 23.21 -14.18 -13.95
CA PHE A 340 23.68 -14.46 -15.29
C PHE A 340 22.48 -14.75 -16.20
N LYS A 341 22.38 -14.03 -17.32
CA LYS A 341 21.34 -14.21 -18.32
C LYS A 341 21.97 -14.59 -19.64
N TRP A 342 21.48 -15.71 -20.20
CA TRP A 342 21.83 -16.16 -21.54
C TRP A 342 20.60 -16.07 -22.44
N LYS A 343 20.76 -15.51 -23.63
CA LYS A 343 19.73 -15.49 -24.68
C LYS A 343 20.23 -16.40 -25.85
N MET A 344 19.43 -17.36 -26.20
CA MET A 344 19.60 -18.14 -27.43
C MET A 344 19.20 -17.30 -28.64
#